data_07c88c72970cb98c937408e1702bf0b2
#
_entry.id   07c88c72970cb98c937408e1702bf0b2
#
_cell.length_a   1.000
_cell.length_b   1.000
_cell.length_c   1.000
_cell.angle_alpha   90.00
_cell.angle_beta   90.00
_cell.angle_gamma   90.00
#
_symmetry.space_group_name_H-M   'P 1'
#
loop_
_entity.id
_entity.type
_entity.pdbx_description
1 polymer ?
#
loop_
_entity_poly.entity_id
_entity_poly.type
_entity_poly.pdbx_seq_one_letter_code
_entity_poly.pdbx_strand_id
1 'polypeptide(L)'
;LLYSGMELAPRHQVSLFEKEDSFAEKNEDLQEYLCTLRKMKAVLPLSASGFWAEEGAEGIAVMYYDCPTQRVRGVFSPYGCRGNVAVDLPDGEYENLLGGMVTVKNGAVVFEGMPLVFGN
;
A
#
# COMPACT_ATOMS: atom_id res chain seq x y z
N LEU A 1 -0.33 -5.78 13.44
CA LEU A 1 -0.52 -5.36 14.82
C LEU A 1 0.28 -4.09 15.05
N LEU A 2 -0.36 -3.02 15.55
CA LEU A 2 0.29 -1.76 15.88
C LEU A 2 0.38 -1.64 17.40
N TYR A 3 1.54 -1.28 17.92
CA TYR A 3 1.77 -0.94 19.32
C TYR A 3 1.75 0.57 19.52
N SER A 4 1.41 1.02 20.72
CA SER A 4 1.48 2.43 21.09
C SER A 4 2.89 2.99 20.87
N GLY A 5 2.99 4.15 20.22
CA GLY A 5 4.24 4.80 19.88
C GLY A 5 4.79 4.47 18.50
N MET A 6 4.31 3.41 17.83
CA MET A 6 4.76 3.10 16.45
C MET A 6 4.37 4.19 15.44
N GLU A 7 3.29 4.93 15.71
CA GLU A 7 2.87 6.08 14.90
C GLU A 7 3.89 7.23 14.89
N LEU A 8 4.83 7.23 15.82
CA LEU A 8 5.90 8.22 15.92
C LEU A 8 7.19 7.75 15.23
N ALA A 9 7.20 6.55 14.66
CA ALA A 9 8.35 5.94 13.97
C ALA A 9 9.66 6.05 14.78
N PRO A 10 9.73 5.57 16.04
CA PRO A 10 10.92 5.69 16.87
C PRO A 10 12.12 5.01 16.19
N ARG A 11 13.33 5.56 16.40
CA ARG A 11 14.56 5.03 15.78
C ARG A 11 15.09 3.77 16.46
N HIS A 12 14.64 3.51 17.68
CA HIS A 12 15.03 2.30 18.42
C HIS A 12 13.83 1.39 18.68
N GLN A 13 14.10 0.13 18.87
CA GLN A 13 13.09 -0.85 19.26
C GLN A 13 12.77 -0.69 20.74
N VAL A 14 11.51 -0.43 21.06
CA VAL A 14 11.02 -0.34 22.44
C VAL A 14 11.14 -1.71 23.10
N SER A 15 11.69 -1.77 24.32
CA SER A 15 11.77 -2.99 25.10
C SER A 15 10.38 -3.46 25.54
N LEU A 16 10.14 -4.76 25.48
CA LEU A 16 8.90 -5.36 26.00
C LEU A 16 8.99 -5.64 27.52
N PHE A 17 10.17 -5.54 28.10
CA PHE A 17 10.45 -5.95 29.49
C PHE A 17 10.89 -4.80 30.39
N GLU A 18 11.32 -3.69 29.80
CA GLU A 18 11.75 -2.50 30.52
C GLU A 18 10.72 -1.41 30.39
N LYS A 19 10.57 -0.62 31.44
CA LYS A 19 9.67 0.55 31.40
C LYS A 19 10.38 1.67 30.66
N GLU A 20 10.06 1.81 29.39
CA GLU A 20 10.51 2.90 28.54
C GLU A 20 9.36 3.86 28.22
N ASP A 21 9.71 5.12 28.02
CA ASP A 21 8.74 6.10 27.49
C ASP A 21 8.74 6.02 25.96
N SER A 22 7.81 5.22 25.43
CA SER A 22 7.65 5.01 23.99
C SER A 22 7.24 6.27 23.21
N PHE A 23 6.90 7.35 23.91
CA PHE A 23 6.54 8.63 23.31
C PHE A 23 7.66 9.67 23.41
N ALA A 24 8.77 9.35 24.05
CA ALA A 24 9.88 10.28 24.26
C ALA A 24 10.59 10.66 22.95
N GLU A 25 10.56 9.80 21.95
CA GLU A 25 11.24 10.02 20.68
C GLU A 25 10.25 10.05 19.51
N LYS A 26 10.04 11.24 18.93
CA LYS A 26 9.31 11.42 17.69
C LYS A 26 10.30 11.57 16.54
N ASN A 27 10.36 10.59 15.64
CA ASN A 27 11.15 10.67 14.41
C ASN A 27 10.31 11.17 13.24
N GLU A 28 9.15 10.53 13.01
CA GLU A 28 8.19 10.91 11.99
C GLU A 28 6.77 10.79 12.53
N ASP A 29 5.82 11.52 11.93
CA ASP A 29 4.41 11.41 12.25
C ASP A 29 3.71 10.59 11.19
N LEU A 30 3.39 9.35 11.51
CA LEU A 30 2.70 8.42 10.62
C LEU A 30 1.18 8.42 10.80
N GLN A 31 0.61 9.30 11.62
CA GLN A 31 -0.83 9.27 11.94
C GLN A 31 -1.70 9.41 10.69
N GLU A 32 -1.38 10.37 9.82
CA GLU A 32 -2.13 10.59 8.59
C GLU A 32 -2.05 9.37 7.65
N TYR A 33 -0.86 8.80 7.50
CA TYR A 33 -0.64 7.59 6.72
C TYR A 33 -1.43 6.40 7.27
N LEU A 34 -1.39 6.17 8.59
CA LEU A 34 -2.16 5.11 9.24
C LEU A 34 -3.67 5.32 9.12
N CYS A 35 -4.15 6.56 9.18
CA CYS A 35 -5.55 6.89 8.91
C CYS A 35 -5.95 6.55 7.46
N THR A 36 -5.07 6.82 6.49
CA THR A 36 -5.29 6.47 5.08
C THR A 36 -5.36 4.95 4.89
N LEU A 37 -4.44 4.20 5.50
CA LEU A 37 -4.47 2.73 5.47
C LEU A 37 -5.74 2.16 6.11
N ARG A 38 -6.22 2.77 7.20
CA ARG A 38 -7.48 2.37 7.84
C ARG A 38 -8.68 2.61 6.92
N LYS A 39 -8.75 3.77 6.26
CA LYS A 39 -9.81 4.09 5.29
C LYS A 39 -9.78 3.10 4.12
N MET A 40 -8.62 2.86 3.54
CA MET A 40 -8.41 1.88 2.49
C MET A 40 -8.90 0.49 2.91
N LYS A 41 -8.52 0.02 4.11
CA LYS A 41 -8.96 -1.26 4.65
C LYS A 41 -10.49 -1.35 4.83
N ALA A 42 -11.16 -0.24 5.11
CA ALA A 42 -12.61 -0.22 5.29
C ALA A 42 -13.40 -0.36 3.96
N VAL A 43 -12.80 0.03 2.84
CA VAL A 43 -13.45 -0.08 1.52
C VAL A 43 -13.07 -1.37 0.77
N LEU A 44 -11.99 -2.04 1.17
CA LEU A 44 -11.58 -3.31 0.58
C LEU A 44 -12.37 -4.47 1.19
N PRO A 45 -13.03 -5.32 0.40
CA PRO A 45 -13.78 -6.49 0.91
C PRO A 45 -12.84 -7.64 1.32
N LEU A 46 -12.00 -7.41 2.32
CA LEU A 46 -10.88 -8.29 2.70
C LEU A 46 -11.27 -9.73 3.03
N SER A 47 -12.51 -9.98 3.45
CA SER A 47 -12.94 -11.29 3.93
C SER A 47 -13.40 -12.27 2.84
N ALA A 48 -13.64 -11.80 1.61
CA ALA A 48 -14.23 -12.58 0.53
C ALA A 48 -13.36 -12.69 -0.73
N SER A 49 -12.10 -12.30 -0.63
CA SER A 49 -11.25 -12.08 -1.81
C SER A 49 -10.20 -13.16 -2.00
N GLY A 50 -9.94 -13.48 -3.25
CA GLY A 50 -8.68 -14.11 -3.65
C GLY A 50 -7.57 -13.08 -3.55
N PHE A 51 -6.44 -13.47 -2.98
CA PHE A 51 -5.24 -12.63 -2.90
C PHE A 51 -4.04 -13.41 -3.40
N TRP A 52 -3.26 -12.79 -4.29
CA TRP A 52 -1.94 -13.29 -4.70
C TRP A 52 -1.03 -12.11 -5.06
N ALA A 53 0.24 -12.38 -5.18
CA ALA A 53 1.23 -11.41 -5.59
C ALA A 53 2.22 -12.05 -6.56
N GLU A 54 2.71 -11.27 -7.49
CA GLU A 54 3.73 -11.68 -8.47
C GLU A 54 4.71 -10.55 -8.75
N GLU A 55 5.81 -10.88 -9.40
CA GLU A 55 6.74 -9.88 -9.92
C GLU A 55 6.19 -9.33 -11.24
N GLY A 56 5.85 -8.05 -11.26
CA GLY A 56 5.34 -7.37 -12.46
C GLY A 56 6.44 -6.84 -13.38
N ALA A 57 7.56 -6.44 -12.80
CA ALA A 57 8.80 -6.03 -13.46
C ALA A 57 9.93 -6.16 -12.44
N GLU A 58 11.20 -6.08 -12.87
CA GLU A 58 12.36 -6.24 -11.99
C GLU A 58 12.29 -5.32 -10.77
N GLY A 59 12.19 -5.91 -9.58
CA GLY A 59 12.09 -5.21 -8.30
C GLY A 59 10.76 -4.51 -8.04
N ILE A 60 9.71 -4.80 -8.82
CA ILE A 60 8.36 -4.28 -8.65
C ILE A 60 7.38 -5.43 -8.47
N ALA A 61 6.70 -5.46 -7.34
CA ALA A 61 5.65 -6.43 -7.05
C ALA A 61 4.27 -5.90 -7.42
N VAL A 62 3.45 -6.75 -8.02
CA VAL A 62 2.02 -6.50 -8.25
C VAL A 62 1.21 -7.42 -7.33
N MET A 63 0.31 -6.83 -6.59
CA MET A 63 -0.64 -7.52 -5.72
C MET A 63 -2.02 -7.48 -6.33
N TYR A 64 -2.65 -8.62 -6.39
CA TYR A 64 -3.99 -8.83 -6.93
C TYR A 64 -4.95 -9.13 -5.79
N TYR A 65 -6.05 -8.42 -5.79
CA TYR A 65 -7.08 -8.54 -4.81
C TYR A 65 -8.44 -8.59 -5.52
N ASP A 66 -8.94 -9.78 -5.74
CA ASP A 66 -10.16 -10.01 -6.53
C ASP A 66 -11.29 -10.58 -5.69
N CYS A 67 -12.45 -9.95 -5.79
CA CYS A 67 -13.71 -10.48 -5.30
C CYS A 67 -14.78 -10.42 -6.41
N PRO A 68 -15.97 -11.03 -6.22
CA PRO A 68 -16.99 -11.04 -7.27
C PRO A 68 -17.43 -9.66 -7.78
N THR A 69 -17.28 -8.63 -6.97
CA THR A 69 -17.77 -7.27 -7.26
C THR A 69 -16.66 -6.25 -7.47
N GLN A 70 -15.41 -6.61 -7.22
CA GLN A 70 -14.30 -5.64 -7.21
C GLN A 70 -12.99 -6.30 -7.59
N ARG A 71 -12.17 -5.57 -8.35
CA ARG A 71 -10.77 -5.93 -8.65
C ARG A 71 -9.86 -4.80 -8.19
N VAL A 72 -8.93 -5.09 -7.30
CA VAL A 72 -7.97 -4.11 -6.81
C VAL A 72 -6.55 -4.57 -7.11
N ARG A 73 -5.72 -3.64 -7.52
CA ARG A 73 -4.30 -3.85 -7.82
C ARG A 73 -3.46 -3.00 -6.90
N GLY A 74 -2.43 -3.63 -6.31
CA GLY A 74 -1.39 -2.94 -5.59
C GLY A 74 -0.08 -3.03 -6.37
N VAL A 75 0.63 -1.92 -6.56
CA VAL A 75 1.96 -1.89 -7.19
C VAL A 75 2.95 -1.29 -6.22
N PHE A 76 4.00 -2.03 -5.91
CA PHE A 76 4.97 -1.68 -4.86
C PHE A 76 6.39 -1.99 -5.30
N SER A 77 7.34 -1.17 -4.88
CA SER A 77 8.76 -1.48 -4.97
C SER A 77 9.47 -1.09 -3.66
N PRO A 78 9.98 -2.07 -2.89
CA PRO A 78 10.79 -1.79 -1.70
C PRO A 78 12.08 -1.04 -2.01
N TYR A 79 12.54 -1.12 -3.25
CA TYR A 79 13.81 -0.53 -3.71
C TYR A 79 13.62 0.76 -4.52
N GLY A 80 12.37 1.25 -4.65
CA GLY A 80 12.06 2.45 -5.42
C GLY A 80 12.26 2.30 -6.94
N CYS A 81 12.20 1.07 -7.46
CA CYS A 81 12.26 0.80 -8.89
C CYS A 81 11.10 1.48 -9.61
N ARG A 82 11.30 1.79 -10.89
CA ARG A 82 10.33 2.46 -11.75
C ARG A 82 10.20 1.70 -13.06
N GLY A 83 9.01 1.74 -13.67
CA GLY A 83 8.82 1.07 -14.95
C GLY A 83 7.35 0.97 -15.36
N ASN A 84 7.12 0.36 -16.53
CA ASN A 84 5.79 -0.01 -16.97
C ASN A 84 5.42 -1.37 -16.39
N VAL A 85 4.25 -1.45 -15.76
CA VAL A 85 3.79 -2.63 -15.04
C VAL A 85 2.43 -3.04 -15.57
N ALA A 86 2.30 -4.28 -16.01
CA ALA A 86 1.01 -4.85 -16.41
C ALA A 86 0.11 -5.04 -15.20
N VAL A 87 -1.19 -4.73 -15.33
CA VAL A 87 -2.13 -4.71 -14.19
C VAL A 87 -3.48 -5.28 -14.59
N ASP A 88 -3.76 -6.16 -15.31
CA ASP A 88 -5.05 -6.82 -15.63
C ASP A 88 -6.30 -6.02 -15.21
N LEU A 89 -6.34 -4.76 -15.61
CA LEU A 89 -7.48 -3.86 -15.48
C LEU A 89 -7.76 -3.17 -16.84
N PRO A 90 -9.02 -2.83 -17.13
CA PRO A 90 -9.35 -2.05 -18.32
C PRO A 90 -8.63 -0.70 -18.39
N ASP A 91 -8.39 -0.22 -19.58
CA ASP A 91 -7.86 1.14 -19.78
C ASP A 91 -8.82 2.18 -19.19
N GLY A 92 -8.27 3.14 -18.45
CA GLY A 92 -9.05 4.17 -17.78
C GLY A 92 -8.29 4.92 -16.70
N GLU A 93 -9.00 5.80 -16.02
CA GLU A 93 -8.51 6.52 -14.85
C GLU A 93 -9.11 5.93 -13.57
N TYR A 94 -8.27 5.69 -12.58
CA TYR A 94 -8.63 5.09 -11.31
C TYR A 94 -8.17 5.97 -10.15
N GLU A 95 -8.97 6.04 -9.10
CA GLU A 95 -8.54 6.68 -7.86
C GLU A 95 -7.50 5.78 -7.17
N ASN A 96 -6.33 6.34 -6.84
CA ASN A 96 -5.39 5.67 -5.97
C ASN A 96 -5.83 5.82 -4.51
N LEU A 97 -6.13 4.72 -3.85
CA LEU A 97 -6.58 4.71 -2.44
C LEU A 97 -5.53 5.26 -1.45
N LEU A 98 -4.30 5.42 -1.90
CA LEU A 98 -3.22 6.09 -1.16
C LEU A 98 -3.10 7.59 -1.51
N GLY A 99 -3.94 8.09 -2.41
CA GLY A 99 -4.00 9.48 -2.87
C GLY A 99 -3.61 9.67 -4.33
N GLY A 100 -4.32 10.55 -5.02
CA GLY A 100 -4.09 10.88 -6.44
C GLY A 100 -4.83 9.96 -7.41
N MET A 101 -4.45 10.03 -8.69
CA MET A 101 -5.06 9.30 -9.80
C MET A 101 -4.03 8.39 -10.48
N VAL A 102 -4.49 7.26 -10.98
CA VAL A 102 -3.70 6.29 -11.76
C VAL A 102 -4.35 6.12 -13.13
N THR A 103 -3.55 6.22 -14.17
CA THR A 103 -4.02 5.97 -15.55
C THR A 103 -3.51 4.61 -16.02
N VAL A 104 -4.43 3.72 -16.39
CA VAL A 104 -4.14 2.46 -17.07
C VAL A 104 -4.23 2.67 -18.57
N LYS A 105 -3.20 2.29 -19.31
CA LYS A 105 -3.17 2.30 -20.78
C LYS A 105 -2.59 1.00 -21.31
N ASN A 106 -3.29 0.39 -22.26
CA ASN A 106 -2.92 -0.91 -22.83
C ASN A 106 -2.72 -2.00 -21.75
N GLY A 107 -3.54 -1.98 -20.69
CA GLY A 107 -3.45 -2.90 -19.57
C GLY A 107 -2.22 -2.72 -18.67
N ALA A 108 -1.57 -1.56 -18.72
CA ALA A 108 -0.38 -1.27 -17.93
C ALA A 108 -0.44 0.12 -17.29
N VAL A 109 0.34 0.30 -16.21
CA VAL A 109 0.56 1.59 -15.54
C VAL A 109 2.03 1.99 -15.60
N VAL A 110 2.29 3.29 -15.62
CA VAL A 110 3.63 3.84 -15.39
C VAL A 110 3.83 3.96 -13.89
N PHE A 111 4.71 3.13 -13.34
CA PHE A 111 5.04 3.14 -11.93
C PHE A 111 6.27 4.00 -11.67
N GLU A 112 6.13 5.02 -10.84
CA GLU A 112 7.18 6.00 -10.55
C GLU A 112 7.88 5.76 -9.20
N GLY A 113 7.69 4.59 -8.60
CA GLY A 113 8.33 4.21 -7.34
C GLY A 113 7.51 4.52 -6.08
N MET A 114 6.40 5.23 -6.20
CA MET A 114 5.46 5.46 -5.10
C MET A 114 4.38 4.38 -5.09
N PRO A 115 3.99 3.85 -3.92
CA PRO A 115 2.96 2.81 -3.82
C PRO A 115 1.65 3.21 -4.48
N LEU A 116 1.06 2.30 -5.24
CA LEU A 116 -0.25 2.47 -5.86
C LEU A 116 -1.19 1.37 -5.35
N VAL A 117 -2.43 1.74 -5.01
CA VAL A 117 -3.53 0.81 -4.71
C VAL A 117 -4.79 1.35 -5.36
N PHE A 118 -5.28 0.68 -6.39
CA PHE A 118 -6.39 1.17 -7.20
C PHE A 118 -7.18 0.01 -7.82
N GLY A 119 -8.39 0.30 -8.29
CA GLY A 119 -9.23 -0.73 -8.89
C GLY A 119 -10.66 -0.24 -9.11
N ASN A 120 -11.54 -1.17 -9.46
CA ASN A 120 -12.95 -0.94 -9.77
C ASN A 120 -13.87 -1.89 -9.00
#